data_20f2cd0ad6983fa38c9cfb58a186c76e
#
_entry.id   20f2cd0ad6983fa38c9cfb58a186c76e
#
_cell.length_a   1.000
_cell.length_b   1.000
_cell.length_c   1.000
_cell.angle_alpha   90.00
_cell.angle_beta   90.00
_cell.angle_gamma   90.00
#
_symmetry.space_group_name_H-M   'P 1'
#
loop_
_entity.id
_entity.type
_entity.pdbx_description
1 polymer ?
#
loop_
_entity_poly.entity_id
_entity_poly.type
_entity_poly.pdbx_seq_one_letter_code
_entity_poly.pdbx_strand_id
1 'polypeptide(L)'
;AFYQPSAEQHEKLFHNKATGFSYTRINNPTILAFEERMTTLEGGLASVACASGMAAITNALLNIVTCGQEIVASTSLYGGSIDVFHDFEAFGIKTVFVDISDVNAVEAAINEKTRVIFAETIGNPKLDVVDIEALAELAHQHDLPLVMDNTVATAYLVKPIEKGADIVVNSTSKYINGNSNAISGVITESGRFKWNKEKYPGVAEYARFGKMAYTAKLRNGLFRNTGACMAPQTAFYNLIGMETLGLRMERACSNAKALAEFLNTYPDITVNYPGLACSPWHEVADKVLANGYGAILTIRVGSKERAFSIINNLSIPKIVSNI
;
A
#
# COMPACT_ATOMS: atom_id res chain seq x y z
N ALA A 1 -24.61 -7.84 -13.19
CA ALA A 1 -25.51 -6.69 -13.26
C ALA A 1 -26.57 -6.80 -12.18
N PHE A 2 -27.06 -5.66 -11.69
CA PHE A 2 -28.13 -5.59 -10.69
C PHE A 2 -29.40 -5.08 -11.36
N TYR A 3 -30.53 -5.72 -11.06
CA TYR A 3 -31.85 -5.29 -11.53
C TYR A 3 -32.19 -3.91 -10.98
N GLN A 4 -32.80 -3.06 -11.81
CA GLN A 4 -33.33 -1.76 -11.41
C GLN A 4 -34.85 -1.77 -11.51
N PRO A 5 -35.56 -1.16 -10.54
CA PRO A 5 -37.03 -1.19 -10.54
C PRO A 5 -37.66 -0.35 -11.65
N SER A 6 -36.93 0.66 -12.18
CA SER A 6 -37.41 1.49 -13.30
C SER A 6 -36.24 2.09 -14.10
N ALA A 7 -36.53 2.60 -15.32
CA ALA A 7 -35.57 3.31 -16.15
C ALA A 7 -35.08 4.61 -15.50
N GLU A 8 -35.98 5.32 -14.81
CA GLU A 8 -35.65 6.58 -14.10
C GLU A 8 -34.70 6.32 -12.95
N GLN A 9 -34.85 5.19 -12.23
CA GLN A 9 -33.91 4.80 -11.19
C GLN A 9 -32.54 4.46 -11.79
N HIS A 10 -32.52 3.76 -12.91
CA HIS A 10 -31.28 3.43 -13.64
C HIS A 10 -30.57 4.71 -14.10
N GLU A 11 -31.31 5.66 -14.69
CA GLU A 11 -30.75 6.95 -15.10
C GLU A 11 -30.15 7.72 -13.92
N LYS A 12 -30.82 7.78 -12.78
CA LYS A 12 -30.31 8.44 -11.57
C LYS A 12 -29.00 7.81 -11.09
N LEU A 13 -28.91 6.47 -11.08
CA LEU A 13 -27.67 5.76 -10.74
C LEU A 13 -26.54 6.08 -11.72
N PHE A 14 -26.85 6.06 -13.03
CA PHE A 14 -25.86 6.32 -14.07
C PHE A 14 -25.28 7.74 -13.99
N HIS A 15 -26.09 8.71 -13.59
CA HIS A 15 -25.69 10.10 -13.40
C HIS A 15 -25.16 10.42 -11.99
N ASN A 16 -24.94 9.43 -11.13
CA ASN A 16 -24.54 9.63 -9.71
C ASN A 16 -25.51 10.51 -8.91
N LYS A 17 -26.80 10.46 -9.24
CA LYS A 17 -27.88 11.17 -8.55
C LYS A 17 -28.63 10.31 -7.53
N ALA A 18 -28.32 9.03 -7.46
CA ALA A 18 -28.83 8.07 -6.48
C ALA A 18 -27.73 7.09 -6.08
N THR A 19 -27.86 6.51 -4.88
CA THR A 19 -27.01 5.41 -4.42
C THR A 19 -27.62 4.07 -4.84
N GLY A 20 -26.78 3.07 -5.11
CA GLY A 20 -27.20 1.72 -5.48
C GLY A 20 -26.16 0.97 -6.27
N PHE A 21 -26.50 -0.27 -6.64
CA PHE A 21 -25.62 -1.16 -7.39
C PHE A 21 -26.12 -1.31 -8.82
N SER A 22 -25.24 -1.20 -9.80
CA SER A 22 -25.57 -1.32 -11.22
C SER A 22 -24.86 -2.50 -11.87
N TYR A 23 -23.56 -2.56 -11.76
CA TYR A 23 -22.71 -3.54 -12.40
C TYR A 23 -21.45 -3.80 -11.56
N THR A 24 -21.09 -5.07 -11.34
CA THR A 24 -20.06 -5.46 -10.37
C THR A 24 -18.69 -4.82 -10.63
N ARG A 25 -18.29 -4.55 -11.88
CA ARG A 25 -17.06 -3.82 -12.19
C ARG A 25 -17.06 -2.39 -11.63
N ILE A 26 -18.24 -1.78 -11.45
CA ILE A 26 -18.41 -0.43 -10.94
C ILE A 26 -18.57 -0.45 -9.41
N ASN A 27 -19.52 -1.25 -8.94
CA ASN A 27 -19.82 -1.43 -7.52
C ASN A 27 -20.56 -2.75 -7.27
N ASN A 28 -20.37 -3.30 -6.06
CA ASN A 28 -20.97 -4.55 -5.63
C ASN A 28 -21.10 -4.55 -4.10
N PRO A 29 -22.20 -5.04 -3.49
CA PRO A 29 -22.41 -4.97 -2.05
C PRO A 29 -21.35 -5.74 -1.24
N THR A 30 -20.87 -6.89 -1.71
CA THR A 30 -19.82 -7.66 -1.02
C THR A 30 -18.48 -6.94 -1.08
N ILE A 31 -18.16 -6.32 -2.21
CA ILE A 31 -16.95 -5.50 -2.36
C ILE A 31 -17.05 -4.27 -1.46
N LEU A 32 -18.20 -3.60 -1.42
CA LEU A 32 -18.43 -2.45 -0.56
C LEU A 32 -18.21 -2.80 0.92
N ALA A 33 -18.74 -3.93 1.40
CA ALA A 33 -18.53 -4.37 2.78
C ALA A 33 -17.04 -4.56 3.11
N PHE A 34 -16.24 -5.08 2.18
CA PHE A 34 -14.78 -5.17 2.32
C PHE A 34 -14.12 -3.79 2.33
N GLU A 35 -14.53 -2.89 1.42
CA GLU A 35 -13.99 -1.52 1.34
C GLU A 35 -14.27 -0.73 2.61
N GLU A 36 -15.47 -0.80 3.17
CA GLU A 36 -15.86 -0.15 4.42
C GLU A 36 -15.03 -0.67 5.61
N ARG A 37 -14.81 -1.99 5.64
CA ARG A 37 -13.98 -2.60 6.67
C ARG A 37 -12.51 -2.19 6.58
N MET A 38 -11.95 -2.12 5.37
CA MET A 38 -10.59 -1.63 5.15
C MET A 38 -10.48 -0.14 5.49
N THR A 39 -11.48 0.66 5.13
CA THR A 39 -11.55 2.09 5.50
C THR A 39 -11.46 2.27 7.00
N THR A 40 -12.25 1.51 7.75
CA THR A 40 -12.24 1.55 9.23
C THR A 40 -10.90 1.07 9.80
N LEU A 41 -10.34 0.00 9.24
CA LEU A 41 -9.09 -0.60 9.70
C LEU A 41 -7.91 0.38 9.53
N GLU A 42 -7.78 1.04 8.38
CA GLU A 42 -6.72 2.02 8.09
C GLU A 42 -7.00 3.42 8.69
N GLY A 43 -8.21 3.68 9.20
CA GLY A 43 -8.61 5.00 9.71
C GLY A 43 -8.83 6.04 8.59
N GLY A 44 -9.22 5.58 7.40
CA GLY A 44 -9.45 6.41 6.22
C GLY A 44 -10.86 6.99 6.09
N LEU A 45 -11.10 7.67 4.98
CA LEU A 45 -12.40 8.18 4.57
C LEU A 45 -13.13 7.23 3.64
N ALA A 46 -12.40 6.63 2.69
CA ALA A 46 -12.94 5.72 1.69
C ALA A 46 -11.88 4.76 1.15
N SER A 47 -12.32 3.57 0.72
CA SER A 47 -11.45 2.58 0.09
C SER A 47 -11.98 2.16 -1.28
N VAL A 48 -11.06 1.70 -2.15
CA VAL A 48 -11.35 1.14 -3.48
C VAL A 48 -10.64 -0.20 -3.60
N ALA A 49 -11.41 -1.27 -3.69
CA ALA A 49 -10.88 -2.63 -3.79
C ALA A 49 -10.44 -2.96 -5.22
N CYS A 50 -9.19 -3.37 -5.37
CA CYS A 50 -8.53 -3.65 -6.65
C CYS A 50 -8.25 -5.15 -6.84
N ALA A 51 -8.06 -5.55 -8.10
CA ALA A 51 -7.80 -6.92 -8.50
C ALA A 51 -6.45 -7.47 -7.99
N SER A 52 -5.49 -6.61 -7.65
CA SER A 52 -4.19 -6.95 -7.08
C SER A 52 -3.56 -5.75 -6.37
N GLY A 53 -2.49 -5.98 -5.59
CA GLY A 53 -1.69 -4.91 -5.03
C GLY A 53 -1.07 -4.02 -6.11
N MET A 54 -0.56 -4.61 -7.19
CA MET A 54 -0.03 -3.84 -8.32
C MET A 54 -1.10 -2.99 -9.01
N ALA A 55 -2.34 -3.51 -9.16
CA ALA A 55 -3.46 -2.72 -9.67
C ALA A 55 -3.81 -1.55 -8.73
N ALA A 56 -3.68 -1.74 -7.41
CA ALA A 56 -3.88 -0.67 -6.44
C ALA A 56 -2.80 0.42 -6.58
N ILE A 57 -1.51 0.06 -6.62
CA ILE A 57 -0.40 1.01 -6.81
C ILE A 57 -0.57 1.79 -8.11
N THR A 58 -0.75 1.07 -9.24
CA THR A 58 -0.90 1.68 -10.56
C THR A 58 -2.07 2.66 -10.60
N ASN A 59 -3.24 2.25 -10.10
CA ASN A 59 -4.42 3.11 -10.09
C ASN A 59 -4.30 4.28 -9.13
N ALA A 60 -3.68 4.09 -7.96
CA ALA A 60 -3.46 5.17 -6.99
C ALA A 60 -2.59 6.28 -7.60
N LEU A 61 -1.50 5.91 -8.26
CA LEU A 61 -0.54 6.87 -8.80
C LEU A 61 -1.02 7.51 -10.10
N LEU A 62 -1.51 6.73 -11.08
CA LEU A 62 -2.03 7.27 -12.34
C LEU A 62 -3.32 8.09 -12.17
N ASN A 63 -3.97 8.00 -11.01
CA ASN A 63 -5.06 8.91 -10.66
C ASN A 63 -4.57 10.34 -10.35
N ILE A 64 -3.29 10.50 -10.01
CA ILE A 64 -2.67 11.78 -9.61
C ILE A 64 -1.71 12.28 -10.68
N VAL A 65 -0.84 11.38 -11.20
CA VAL A 65 0.28 11.70 -12.06
C VAL A 65 -0.07 11.48 -13.53
N THR A 66 0.38 12.37 -14.40
CA THR A 66 0.17 12.31 -15.85
C THR A 66 1.49 12.53 -16.60
N CYS A 67 1.47 12.37 -17.94
CA CYS A 67 2.62 12.58 -18.80
C CYS A 67 3.33 13.92 -18.51
N GLY A 68 4.65 13.90 -18.46
CA GLY A 68 5.52 15.05 -18.17
C GLY A 68 5.71 15.33 -16.66
N GLN A 69 5.06 14.57 -15.79
CA GLN A 69 5.15 14.72 -14.34
C GLN A 69 6.06 13.65 -13.71
N GLU A 70 6.39 13.83 -12.43
CA GLU A 70 7.36 12.99 -11.73
C GLU A 70 6.81 12.45 -10.41
N ILE A 71 7.30 11.26 -10.05
CA ILE A 71 7.10 10.57 -8.78
C ILE A 71 8.44 10.62 -8.03
N VAL A 72 8.46 10.97 -6.76
CA VAL A 72 9.60 10.70 -5.87
C VAL A 72 9.29 9.43 -5.10
N ALA A 73 10.15 8.42 -5.21
CA ALA A 73 9.90 7.11 -4.63
C ALA A 73 11.11 6.57 -3.85
N SER A 74 10.84 5.75 -2.85
CA SER A 74 11.89 5.03 -2.11
C SER A 74 12.70 4.11 -3.04
N THR A 75 14.02 4.01 -2.79
CA THR A 75 14.86 2.96 -3.38
C THR A 75 14.61 1.58 -2.77
N SER A 76 13.91 1.53 -1.63
CA SER A 76 13.61 0.32 -0.88
C SER A 76 12.13 -0.04 -1.06
N LEU A 77 11.83 -0.67 -2.17
CA LEU A 77 10.47 -1.08 -2.55
C LEU A 77 10.46 -2.54 -3.00
N TYR A 78 9.29 -3.13 -2.98
CA TYR A 78 9.00 -4.39 -3.66
C TYR A 78 9.41 -4.32 -5.14
N GLY A 79 10.07 -5.37 -5.64
CA GLY A 79 10.59 -5.38 -7.02
C GLY A 79 9.55 -5.04 -8.08
N GLY A 80 8.32 -5.58 -7.95
CA GLY A 80 7.23 -5.25 -8.88
C GLY A 80 6.80 -3.78 -8.83
N SER A 81 6.97 -3.08 -7.71
CA SER A 81 6.72 -1.63 -7.63
C SER A 81 7.80 -0.86 -8.39
N ILE A 82 9.06 -1.28 -8.29
CA ILE A 82 10.16 -0.69 -9.07
C ILE A 82 9.92 -0.91 -10.57
N ASP A 83 9.55 -2.14 -10.97
CA ASP A 83 9.29 -2.48 -12.37
C ASP A 83 8.15 -1.64 -12.95
N VAL A 84 7.01 -1.50 -12.25
CA VAL A 84 5.89 -0.68 -12.75
C VAL A 84 6.25 0.80 -12.83
N PHE A 85 7.14 1.29 -11.97
CA PHE A 85 7.60 2.68 -12.06
C PHE A 85 8.49 2.92 -13.29
N HIS A 86 9.30 1.93 -13.68
CA HIS A 86 10.00 1.96 -14.96
C HIS A 86 9.04 1.87 -16.16
N ASP A 87 7.99 1.04 -16.06
CA ASP A 87 6.96 0.97 -17.10
C ASP A 87 6.24 2.32 -17.29
N PHE A 88 6.10 3.13 -16.25
CA PHE A 88 5.51 4.46 -16.35
C PHE A 88 6.32 5.43 -17.20
N GLU A 89 7.61 5.18 -17.44
CA GLU A 89 8.43 5.97 -18.36
C GLU A 89 7.88 5.92 -19.79
N ALA A 90 7.31 4.78 -20.20
CA ALA A 90 6.64 4.65 -21.50
C ALA A 90 5.39 5.56 -21.64
N PHE A 91 4.81 5.98 -20.52
CA PHE A 91 3.71 6.94 -20.45
C PHE A 91 4.18 8.38 -20.21
N GLY A 92 5.51 8.63 -20.27
CA GLY A 92 6.10 9.95 -20.05
C GLY A 92 6.08 10.39 -18.56
N ILE A 93 5.97 9.48 -17.63
CA ILE A 93 6.04 9.73 -16.19
C ILE A 93 7.41 9.26 -15.71
N LYS A 94 8.19 10.15 -15.11
CA LYS A 94 9.51 9.84 -14.55
C LYS A 94 9.41 9.52 -13.08
N THR A 95 10.16 8.52 -12.62
CA THR A 95 10.35 8.25 -11.19
C THR A 95 11.78 8.62 -10.76
N VAL A 96 11.88 9.39 -9.69
CA VAL A 96 13.14 9.73 -9.03
C VAL A 96 13.23 8.89 -7.76
N PHE A 97 14.11 7.90 -7.78
CA PHE A 97 14.35 7.02 -6.63
C PHE A 97 15.35 7.65 -5.67
N VAL A 98 15.01 7.68 -4.37
CA VAL A 98 15.82 8.27 -3.30
C VAL A 98 15.88 7.37 -2.09
N ASP A 99 16.88 7.55 -1.24
CA ASP A 99 16.86 6.97 0.10
C ASP A 99 15.81 7.71 0.93
N ILE A 100 14.68 7.07 1.16
CA ILE A 100 13.52 7.70 1.83
C ILE A 100 13.77 7.96 3.33
N SER A 101 14.79 7.35 3.92
CA SER A 101 15.19 7.60 5.30
C SER A 101 15.97 8.92 5.48
N ASP A 102 16.49 9.48 4.39
CA ASP A 102 17.12 10.78 4.35
C ASP A 102 16.15 11.85 3.84
N VAL A 103 15.50 12.55 4.76
CA VAL A 103 14.52 13.62 4.45
C VAL A 103 15.12 14.72 3.57
N ASN A 104 16.42 15.05 3.74
CA ASN A 104 17.09 16.07 2.92
C ASN A 104 17.28 15.57 1.47
N ALA A 105 17.59 14.28 1.29
CA ALA A 105 17.67 13.68 -0.04
C ALA A 105 16.30 13.66 -0.73
N VAL A 106 15.23 13.41 0.01
CA VAL A 106 13.86 13.49 -0.50
C VAL A 106 13.53 14.90 -0.94
N GLU A 107 13.81 15.90 -0.09
CA GLU A 107 13.55 17.31 -0.39
C GLU A 107 14.32 17.77 -1.64
N ALA A 108 15.59 17.41 -1.75
CA ALA A 108 16.43 17.74 -2.91
C ALA A 108 15.93 17.12 -4.23
N ALA A 109 15.18 16.03 -4.17
CA ALA A 109 14.58 15.37 -5.34
C ALA A 109 13.25 15.99 -5.79
N ILE A 110 12.60 16.79 -4.94
CA ILE A 110 11.35 17.46 -5.24
C ILE A 110 11.59 18.62 -6.20
N ASN A 111 10.77 18.72 -7.24
CA ASN A 111 10.79 19.82 -8.20
C ASN A 111 9.38 20.15 -8.69
N GLU A 112 9.25 21.12 -9.60
CA GLU A 112 7.96 21.60 -10.13
C GLU A 112 7.10 20.51 -10.80
N LYS A 113 7.73 19.43 -11.30
CA LYS A 113 7.05 18.31 -11.95
C LYS A 113 6.60 17.24 -10.95
N THR A 114 7.15 17.24 -9.75
CA THR A 114 6.80 16.25 -8.71
C THR A 114 5.33 16.37 -8.33
N ARG A 115 4.63 15.23 -8.25
CA ARG A 115 3.20 15.16 -7.92
C ARG A 115 2.89 14.27 -6.74
N VAL A 116 3.82 13.42 -6.32
CA VAL A 116 3.56 12.46 -5.24
C VAL A 116 4.89 11.95 -4.67
N ILE A 117 4.89 11.65 -3.38
CA ILE A 117 5.93 10.86 -2.73
C ILE A 117 5.37 9.48 -2.44
N PHE A 118 6.10 8.42 -2.80
CA PHE A 118 5.71 7.02 -2.59
C PHE A 118 6.76 6.27 -1.77
N ALA A 119 6.31 5.56 -0.72
CA ALA A 119 7.18 4.71 0.10
C ALA A 119 6.43 3.47 0.61
N GLU A 120 7.17 2.46 1.05
CA GLU A 120 6.65 1.35 1.85
C GLU A 120 6.89 1.61 3.33
N THR A 121 5.93 1.27 4.19
CA THR A 121 6.06 1.44 5.65
C THR A 121 7.26 0.65 6.20
N ILE A 122 7.42 -0.58 5.74
CA ILE A 122 8.58 -1.44 5.94
C ILE A 122 9.00 -1.92 4.56
N GLY A 123 10.18 -1.48 4.12
CA GLY A 123 10.69 -1.79 2.78
C GLY A 123 11.00 -3.28 2.60
N ASN A 124 10.74 -3.80 1.42
CA ASN A 124 10.97 -5.21 1.08
C ASN A 124 11.99 -5.32 -0.07
N PRO A 125 13.16 -5.97 0.12
CA PRO A 125 13.57 -6.83 1.24
C PRO A 125 14.50 -6.17 2.27
N LYS A 126 14.78 -4.87 2.17
CA LYS A 126 15.74 -4.15 3.02
C LYS A 126 15.28 -4.03 4.47
N LEU A 127 13.97 -4.06 4.72
CA LEU A 127 13.31 -3.94 6.04
C LEU A 127 13.64 -2.63 6.76
N ASP A 128 13.96 -1.58 6.02
CA ASP A 128 14.02 -0.22 6.53
C ASP A 128 12.61 0.26 6.89
N VAL A 129 12.51 1.01 7.96
CA VAL A 129 11.25 1.58 8.46
C VAL A 129 11.23 3.06 8.21
N VAL A 130 10.14 3.56 7.64
CA VAL A 130 10.00 4.98 7.28
C VAL A 130 9.42 5.78 8.44
N ASP A 131 10.01 6.93 8.75
CA ASP A 131 9.40 7.95 9.61
C ASP A 131 8.27 8.65 8.84
N ILE A 132 7.06 8.09 8.97
CA ILE A 132 5.89 8.52 8.19
C ILE A 132 5.53 9.97 8.51
N GLU A 133 5.63 10.38 9.78
CA GLU A 133 5.26 11.74 10.21
C GLU A 133 6.19 12.78 9.58
N ALA A 134 7.51 12.53 9.64
CA ALA A 134 8.50 13.44 9.04
C ALA A 134 8.33 13.53 7.51
N LEU A 135 8.06 12.38 6.86
CA LEU A 135 7.88 12.35 5.42
C LEU A 135 6.57 13.02 4.98
N ALA A 136 5.49 12.85 5.75
CA ALA A 136 4.21 13.51 5.51
C ALA A 136 4.32 15.02 5.67
N GLU A 137 5.03 15.49 6.71
CA GLU A 137 5.27 16.91 6.93
C GLU A 137 6.03 17.53 5.76
N LEU A 138 7.12 16.90 5.31
CA LEU A 138 7.85 17.35 4.13
C LEU A 138 6.97 17.37 2.88
N ALA A 139 6.23 16.29 2.61
CA ALA A 139 5.35 16.20 1.45
C ALA A 139 4.33 17.36 1.44
N HIS A 140 3.69 17.62 2.57
CA HIS A 140 2.67 18.67 2.70
C HIS A 140 3.26 20.09 2.60
N GLN A 141 4.50 20.33 3.04
CA GLN A 141 5.19 21.62 2.82
C GLN A 141 5.38 21.95 1.34
N HIS A 142 5.43 20.90 0.49
CA HIS A 142 5.56 21.03 -0.95
C HIS A 142 4.22 20.81 -1.70
N ASP A 143 3.07 20.82 -1.03
CA ASP A 143 1.76 20.53 -1.62
C ASP A 143 1.75 19.18 -2.38
N LEU A 144 2.40 18.14 -1.83
CA LEU A 144 2.46 16.80 -2.36
C LEU A 144 1.68 15.82 -1.45
N PRO A 145 0.87 14.91 -2.00
CA PRO A 145 0.32 13.82 -1.22
C PRO A 145 1.40 12.76 -0.96
N LEU A 146 1.35 12.17 0.24
CA LEU A 146 2.13 11.00 0.60
C LEU A 146 1.31 9.73 0.39
N VAL A 147 1.83 8.83 -0.46
CA VAL A 147 1.26 7.49 -0.69
C VAL A 147 2.14 6.45 0.00
N MET A 148 1.55 5.67 0.90
CA MET A 148 2.24 4.63 1.64
C MET A 148 1.74 3.23 1.26
N ASP A 149 2.63 2.33 0.89
CA ASP A 149 2.30 0.91 0.83
C ASP A 149 2.47 0.28 2.23
N ASN A 150 1.34 -0.15 2.81
CA ASN A 150 1.28 -0.70 4.16
C ASN A 150 1.16 -2.23 4.18
N THR A 151 1.52 -2.89 3.08
CA THR A 151 1.33 -4.34 2.89
C THR A 151 2.03 -5.18 3.94
N VAL A 152 3.29 -4.86 4.27
CA VAL A 152 4.11 -5.64 5.21
C VAL A 152 3.72 -5.37 6.66
N ALA A 153 3.45 -4.11 6.99
CA ALA A 153 3.07 -3.73 8.35
C ALA A 153 1.59 -4.02 8.66
N THR A 154 0.71 -3.83 7.70
CA THR A 154 -0.75 -3.76 7.88
C THR A 154 -1.16 -2.71 8.91
N ALA A 155 -2.43 -2.40 8.99
CA ALA A 155 -2.96 -1.50 10.03
C ALA A 155 -2.85 -2.08 11.46
N TYR A 156 -2.38 -3.33 11.61
CA TYR A 156 -2.09 -3.93 12.91
C TYR A 156 -0.83 -3.33 13.55
N LEU A 157 0.22 -3.08 12.77
CA LEU A 157 1.46 -2.49 13.27
C LEU A 157 1.43 -0.96 13.21
N VAL A 158 0.83 -0.39 12.17
CA VAL A 158 0.72 1.06 12.04
C VAL A 158 -0.40 1.43 11.08
N LYS A 159 -1.06 2.54 11.36
CA LYS A 159 -2.02 3.18 10.45
C LYS A 159 -1.38 4.44 9.85
N PRO A 160 -0.83 4.37 8.64
CA PRO A 160 -0.13 5.50 8.06
C PRO A 160 -0.98 6.77 7.96
N ILE A 161 -2.30 6.63 7.77
CA ILE A 161 -3.24 7.78 7.74
C ILE A 161 -3.24 8.55 9.06
N GLU A 162 -3.16 7.87 10.20
CA GLU A 162 -3.10 8.53 11.51
C GLU A 162 -1.78 9.29 11.70
N LYS A 163 -0.75 8.92 10.94
CA LYS A 163 0.59 9.54 10.94
C LYS A 163 0.83 10.53 9.79
N GLY A 164 -0.23 10.91 9.07
CA GLY A 164 -0.16 11.96 8.06
C GLY A 164 -0.16 11.49 6.62
N ALA A 165 -0.11 10.20 6.32
CA ALA A 165 -0.24 9.71 4.94
C ALA A 165 -1.62 10.06 4.37
N ASP A 166 -1.66 10.39 3.08
CA ASP A 166 -2.89 10.81 2.41
C ASP A 166 -3.59 9.64 1.74
N ILE A 167 -2.80 8.72 1.21
CA ILE A 167 -3.29 7.52 0.53
C ILE A 167 -2.47 6.34 1.02
N VAL A 168 -3.16 5.25 1.36
CA VAL A 168 -2.55 3.97 1.73
C VAL A 168 -2.94 2.93 0.70
N VAL A 169 -1.97 2.15 0.22
CA VAL A 169 -2.22 0.96 -0.59
C VAL A 169 -1.83 -0.29 0.20
N ASN A 170 -2.55 -1.37 -0.05
CA ASN A 170 -2.20 -2.68 0.48
C ASN A 170 -2.39 -3.75 -0.60
N SER A 171 -1.41 -4.63 -0.74
CA SER A 171 -1.65 -5.93 -1.37
C SER A 171 -2.39 -6.82 -0.37
N THR A 172 -3.71 -6.85 -0.49
CA THR A 172 -4.56 -7.62 0.43
C THR A 172 -4.47 -9.13 0.20
N SER A 173 -3.73 -9.57 -0.83
CA SER A 173 -3.32 -10.97 -1.05
C SER A 173 -2.47 -11.54 0.09
N LYS A 174 -1.79 -10.65 0.85
CA LYS A 174 -0.79 -11.01 1.86
C LYS A 174 -1.45 -11.23 3.23
N TYR A 175 -1.02 -10.52 4.25
CA TYR A 175 -1.49 -10.71 5.62
C TYR A 175 -2.98 -10.44 5.82
N ILE A 176 -3.61 -9.56 5.04
CA ILE A 176 -5.04 -9.27 5.15
C ILE A 176 -5.87 -10.49 4.78
N ASN A 177 -5.57 -11.13 3.64
CA ASN A 177 -6.17 -12.40 3.26
C ASN A 177 -5.72 -13.54 4.20
N GLY A 178 -4.40 -13.68 4.38
CA GLY A 178 -3.75 -14.61 5.30
C GLY A 178 -3.88 -16.09 4.99
N ASN A 179 -4.61 -16.46 3.93
CA ASN A 179 -4.90 -17.85 3.56
C ASN A 179 -4.33 -18.25 2.20
N SER A 180 -3.64 -17.35 1.50
CA SER A 180 -3.06 -17.57 0.16
C SER A 180 -4.06 -18.04 -0.88
N ASN A 181 -5.35 -17.70 -0.75
CA ASN A 181 -6.44 -18.17 -1.60
C ASN A 181 -7.05 -17.09 -2.50
N ALA A 182 -6.48 -15.87 -2.47
CA ALA A 182 -6.93 -14.77 -3.31
C ALA A 182 -5.79 -13.80 -3.64
N ILE A 183 -5.85 -13.22 -4.84
CA ILE A 183 -5.03 -12.09 -5.25
C ILE A 183 -5.91 -10.85 -5.23
N SER A 184 -5.44 -9.79 -4.57
CA SER A 184 -6.23 -8.57 -4.36
C SER A 184 -5.40 -7.41 -3.87
N GLY A 185 -5.96 -6.21 -3.94
CA GLY A 185 -5.39 -5.00 -3.39
C GLY A 185 -6.47 -4.01 -2.96
N VAL A 186 -6.06 -2.96 -2.28
CA VAL A 186 -6.96 -1.88 -1.87
C VAL A 186 -6.22 -0.56 -1.82
N ILE A 187 -6.92 0.50 -2.16
CA ILE A 187 -6.49 1.90 -2.00
C ILE A 187 -7.40 2.52 -0.95
N THR A 188 -6.84 3.14 0.07
CA THR A 188 -7.59 3.87 1.11
C THR A 188 -7.13 5.31 1.14
N GLU A 189 -8.05 6.28 0.99
CA GLU A 189 -7.73 7.70 1.10
C GLU A 189 -8.09 8.26 2.47
N SER A 190 -7.29 9.22 2.95
CA SER A 190 -7.53 9.93 4.21
C SER A 190 -8.64 10.96 4.12
N GLY A 191 -8.88 11.54 2.95
CA GLY A 191 -9.76 12.69 2.73
C GLY A 191 -9.28 14.00 3.37
N ARG A 192 -8.00 14.06 3.78
CA ARG A 192 -7.40 15.23 4.45
C ARG A 192 -6.60 16.11 3.50
N PHE A 193 -6.03 15.52 2.44
CA PHE A 193 -5.21 16.26 1.48
C PHE A 193 -6.04 17.30 0.71
N LYS A 194 -5.47 18.50 0.59
CA LYS A 194 -6.11 19.61 -0.15
C LYS A 194 -5.62 19.59 -1.59
N TRP A 195 -6.43 19.07 -2.49
CA TRP A 195 -6.11 18.98 -3.91
C TRP A 195 -6.06 20.36 -4.56
N ASN A 196 -4.85 20.91 -4.71
CA ASN A 196 -4.59 22.18 -5.38
C ASN A 196 -4.99 22.07 -6.88
N LYS A 197 -5.84 23.00 -7.35
CA LYS A 197 -6.38 22.96 -8.72
C LYS A 197 -5.28 23.14 -9.79
N GLU A 198 -4.26 23.93 -9.52
CA GLU A 198 -3.17 24.16 -10.47
C GLU A 198 -2.27 22.94 -10.59
N LYS A 199 -2.01 22.29 -9.47
CA LYS A 199 -1.13 21.13 -9.39
C LYS A 199 -1.85 19.82 -9.76
N TYR A 200 -3.15 19.69 -9.41
CA TYR A 200 -3.98 18.50 -9.62
C TYR A 200 -5.29 18.79 -10.32
N PRO A 201 -5.28 19.38 -11.54
CA PRO A 201 -6.51 19.81 -12.22
C PRO A 201 -7.49 18.67 -12.42
N GLY A 202 -7.03 17.46 -12.75
CA GLY A 202 -7.89 16.30 -12.95
C GLY A 202 -8.62 15.83 -11.68
N VAL A 203 -8.07 16.02 -10.47
CA VAL A 203 -8.79 15.75 -9.22
C VAL A 203 -9.74 16.89 -8.89
N ALA A 204 -9.33 18.13 -9.17
CA ALA A 204 -10.15 19.32 -8.92
C ALA A 204 -11.44 19.35 -9.74
N GLU A 205 -11.52 18.70 -10.90
CA GLU A 205 -12.78 18.50 -11.65
C GLU A 205 -13.85 17.77 -10.83
N TYR A 206 -13.42 16.99 -9.85
CA TYR A 206 -14.29 16.25 -8.93
C TYR A 206 -14.51 16.97 -7.60
N ALA A 207 -14.15 18.25 -7.47
CA ALA A 207 -14.28 19.04 -6.23
C ALA A 207 -15.72 19.08 -5.66
N ARG A 208 -16.74 18.88 -6.49
CA ARG A 208 -18.15 18.76 -6.06
C ARG A 208 -18.39 17.60 -5.06
N PHE A 209 -17.49 16.60 -5.03
CA PHE A 209 -17.54 15.47 -4.09
C PHE A 209 -16.80 15.77 -2.77
N GLY A 210 -16.34 17.00 -2.57
CA GLY A 210 -15.66 17.43 -1.34
C GLY A 210 -14.42 16.58 -1.05
N LYS A 211 -14.33 16.05 0.16
CA LYS A 211 -13.22 15.22 0.62
C LYS A 211 -13.06 13.92 -0.17
N MET A 212 -14.09 13.50 -0.90
CA MET A 212 -14.10 12.28 -1.73
C MET A 212 -13.62 12.53 -3.18
N ALA A 213 -13.08 13.71 -3.49
CA ALA A 213 -12.73 14.09 -4.86
C ALA A 213 -11.75 13.09 -5.53
N TYR A 214 -10.74 12.64 -4.79
CA TYR A 214 -9.77 11.66 -5.28
C TYR A 214 -10.43 10.30 -5.58
N THR A 215 -11.16 9.73 -4.62
CA THR A 215 -11.88 8.47 -4.81
C THR A 215 -12.96 8.58 -5.90
N ALA A 216 -13.66 9.71 -5.98
CA ALA A 216 -14.66 9.94 -7.02
C ALA A 216 -14.03 9.96 -8.43
N LYS A 217 -12.89 10.65 -8.60
CA LYS A 217 -12.13 10.61 -9.85
C LYS A 217 -11.70 9.20 -10.20
N LEU A 218 -11.11 8.48 -9.25
CA LEU A 218 -10.64 7.12 -9.43
C LEU A 218 -11.76 6.18 -9.90
N ARG A 219 -12.89 6.17 -9.20
CA ARG A 219 -14.03 5.30 -9.48
C ARG A 219 -14.74 5.63 -10.81
N ASN A 220 -14.85 6.90 -11.17
CA ASN A 220 -15.50 7.32 -12.41
C ASN A 220 -14.56 7.30 -13.63
N GLY A 221 -13.26 7.27 -13.39
CA GLY A 221 -12.22 7.30 -14.41
C GLY A 221 -11.45 5.99 -14.54
N LEU A 222 -10.18 6.05 -14.15
CA LEU A 222 -9.17 5.01 -14.42
C LEU A 222 -9.59 3.62 -13.93
N PHE A 223 -10.00 3.50 -12.67
CA PHE A 223 -10.43 2.23 -12.08
C PHE A 223 -11.54 1.55 -12.88
N ARG A 224 -12.60 2.31 -13.17
CA ARG A 224 -13.75 1.82 -13.94
C ARG A 224 -13.35 1.40 -15.36
N ASN A 225 -12.51 2.21 -16.02
CA ASN A 225 -12.20 2.07 -17.43
C ASN A 225 -11.16 0.96 -17.69
N THR A 226 -10.19 0.80 -16.78
CA THR A 226 -9.18 -0.28 -16.87
C THR A 226 -9.70 -1.63 -16.37
N GLY A 227 -10.81 -1.63 -15.61
CA GLY A 227 -11.37 -2.86 -15.07
C GLY A 227 -10.53 -3.45 -13.92
N ALA A 228 -9.80 -2.62 -13.18
CA ALA A 228 -8.94 -3.03 -12.07
C ALA A 228 -9.71 -3.52 -10.81
N CYS A 229 -10.99 -3.87 -10.96
CA CYS A 229 -11.91 -4.22 -9.87
C CYS A 229 -11.63 -5.61 -9.28
N MET A 230 -11.85 -5.72 -7.97
CA MET A 230 -11.84 -6.99 -7.24
C MET A 230 -13.09 -7.84 -7.60
N ALA A 231 -12.95 -9.16 -7.63
CA ALA A 231 -14.10 -10.05 -7.71
C ALA A 231 -14.82 -10.13 -6.34
N PRO A 232 -16.18 -10.23 -6.30
CA PRO A 232 -16.91 -10.35 -5.04
C PRO A 232 -16.50 -11.54 -4.18
N GLN A 233 -16.16 -12.67 -4.81
CA GLN A 233 -15.65 -13.86 -4.14
C GLN A 233 -14.33 -13.57 -3.42
N THR A 234 -13.44 -12.82 -4.03
CA THR A 234 -12.17 -12.37 -3.44
C THR A 234 -12.40 -11.45 -2.25
N ALA A 235 -13.35 -10.51 -2.35
CA ALA A 235 -13.74 -9.64 -1.25
C ALA A 235 -14.25 -10.45 -0.05
N PHE A 236 -15.05 -11.48 -0.31
CA PHE A 236 -15.54 -12.39 0.74
C PHE A 236 -14.41 -13.15 1.43
N TYR A 237 -13.43 -13.69 0.68
CA TYR A 237 -12.27 -14.34 1.28
C TYR A 237 -11.41 -13.39 2.13
N ASN A 238 -11.24 -12.16 1.68
CA ASN A 238 -10.54 -11.14 2.46
C ASN A 238 -11.29 -10.79 3.75
N LEU A 239 -12.62 -10.67 3.71
CA LEU A 239 -13.44 -10.45 4.89
C LEU A 239 -13.24 -11.56 5.94
N ILE A 240 -13.22 -12.83 5.51
CA ILE A 240 -12.91 -13.97 6.40
C ILE A 240 -11.49 -13.83 6.97
N GLY A 241 -10.49 -13.52 6.12
CA GLY A 241 -9.10 -13.36 6.55
C GLY A 241 -8.92 -12.25 7.59
N MET A 242 -9.66 -11.16 7.45
CA MET A 242 -9.61 -10.02 8.38
C MET A 242 -10.09 -10.37 9.80
N GLU A 243 -10.95 -11.39 9.97
CA GLU A 243 -11.43 -11.81 11.30
C GLU A 243 -10.30 -12.27 12.22
N THR A 244 -9.22 -12.81 11.64
CA THR A 244 -8.07 -13.33 12.40
C THR A 244 -6.79 -12.52 12.21
N LEU A 245 -6.86 -11.37 11.53
CA LEU A 245 -5.67 -10.58 11.18
C LEU A 245 -4.81 -10.26 12.41
N GLY A 246 -5.41 -9.75 13.47
CA GLY A 246 -4.69 -9.39 14.70
C GLY A 246 -3.95 -10.59 15.33
N LEU A 247 -4.65 -11.71 15.47
CA LEU A 247 -4.07 -12.96 16.03
C LEU A 247 -2.91 -13.48 15.18
N ARG A 248 -3.06 -13.44 13.84
CA ARG A 248 -2.03 -13.91 12.92
C ARG A 248 -0.81 -12.99 12.91
N MET A 249 -1.03 -11.68 12.91
CA MET A 249 0.05 -10.71 12.94
C MET A 249 0.82 -10.77 14.25
N GLU A 250 0.13 -10.83 15.40
CA GLU A 250 0.76 -11.00 16.72
C GLU A 250 1.67 -12.23 16.73
N ARG A 251 1.17 -13.39 16.29
CA ARG A 251 1.93 -14.62 16.27
C ARG A 251 3.10 -14.57 15.27
N ALA A 252 2.87 -14.05 14.07
CA ALA A 252 3.90 -13.96 13.06
C ALA A 252 5.04 -13.01 13.47
N CYS A 253 4.71 -11.85 14.06
CA CYS A 253 5.71 -10.91 14.58
C CYS A 253 6.49 -11.50 15.75
N SER A 254 5.83 -12.16 16.70
CA SER A 254 6.51 -12.80 17.83
C SER A 254 7.43 -13.94 17.38
N ASN A 255 7.01 -14.73 16.40
CA ASN A 255 7.83 -15.78 15.83
C ASN A 255 9.05 -15.21 15.07
N ALA A 256 8.87 -14.15 14.29
CA ALA A 256 9.96 -13.49 13.57
C ALA A 256 10.99 -12.91 14.56
N LYS A 257 10.54 -12.28 15.63
CA LYS A 257 11.41 -11.75 16.69
C LYS A 257 12.22 -12.86 17.35
N ALA A 258 11.56 -13.93 17.82
CA ALA A 258 12.24 -15.05 18.46
C ALA A 258 13.26 -15.72 17.54
N LEU A 259 12.93 -15.89 16.26
CA LEU A 259 13.85 -16.43 15.24
C LEU A 259 15.03 -15.47 14.97
N ALA A 260 14.77 -14.17 14.89
CA ALA A 260 15.83 -13.17 14.70
C ALA A 260 16.80 -13.16 15.89
N GLU A 261 16.29 -13.18 17.12
CA GLU A 261 17.11 -13.25 18.34
C GLU A 261 17.95 -14.54 18.37
N PHE A 262 17.34 -15.69 18.05
CA PHE A 262 18.04 -16.98 17.99
C PHE A 262 19.15 -16.95 16.92
N LEU A 263 18.86 -16.53 15.69
CA LEU A 263 19.85 -16.50 14.61
C LEU A 263 20.97 -15.49 14.89
N ASN A 264 20.68 -14.41 15.60
CA ASN A 264 21.68 -13.39 15.97
C ASN A 264 22.71 -13.90 17.00
N THR A 265 22.52 -15.09 17.58
CA THR A 265 23.52 -15.75 18.42
C THR A 265 24.66 -16.40 17.63
N TYR A 266 24.49 -16.58 16.33
CA TYR A 266 25.50 -17.21 15.46
C TYR A 266 26.42 -16.13 14.86
N PRO A 267 27.74 -16.17 15.13
CA PRO A 267 28.67 -15.10 14.73
C PRO A 267 28.88 -14.98 13.21
N ASP A 268 28.53 -16.01 12.46
CA ASP A 268 28.68 -16.13 11.02
C ASP A 268 27.37 -15.88 10.24
N ILE A 269 26.32 -15.44 10.96
CA ILE A 269 25.05 -15.01 10.40
C ILE A 269 24.81 -13.53 10.75
N THR A 270 24.59 -12.71 9.74
CA THR A 270 24.09 -11.35 9.96
C THR A 270 22.58 -11.33 9.79
N VAL A 271 21.85 -10.99 10.84
CA VAL A 271 20.39 -10.90 10.84
C VAL A 271 19.97 -9.46 10.60
N ASN A 272 19.05 -9.26 9.66
CA ASN A 272 18.38 -7.98 9.45
C ASN A 272 16.92 -8.12 9.88
N TYR A 273 16.55 -7.43 10.96
CA TYR A 273 15.21 -7.38 11.52
C TYR A 273 15.05 -6.11 12.37
N PRO A 274 14.04 -5.26 12.12
CA PRO A 274 13.89 -3.97 12.84
C PRO A 274 13.73 -4.12 14.35
N GLY A 275 13.25 -5.28 14.83
CA GLY A 275 13.06 -5.55 16.27
C GLY A 275 14.32 -5.91 17.04
N LEU A 276 15.50 -6.02 16.41
CA LEU A 276 16.77 -6.20 17.10
C LEU A 276 17.36 -4.86 17.50
N ALA A 277 17.82 -4.72 18.73
CA ALA A 277 18.46 -3.47 19.22
C ALA A 277 19.69 -3.04 18.42
N CYS A 278 20.35 -3.97 17.72
CA CYS A 278 21.47 -3.67 16.83
C CYS A 278 21.05 -3.27 15.41
N SER A 279 19.76 -3.32 15.10
CA SER A 279 19.27 -2.90 13.78
C SER A 279 19.39 -1.37 13.63
N PRO A 280 19.88 -0.87 12.49
CA PRO A 280 19.90 0.57 12.24
C PRO A 280 18.50 1.19 12.17
N TRP A 281 17.46 0.37 12.04
CA TRP A 281 16.07 0.80 11.93
C TRP A 281 15.29 0.71 13.25
N HIS A 282 15.95 0.25 14.34
CA HIS A 282 15.25 -0.06 15.61
C HIS A 282 14.58 1.17 16.22
N GLU A 283 15.29 2.28 16.32
CA GLU A 283 14.78 3.54 16.91
C GLU A 283 13.56 4.07 16.14
N VAL A 284 13.63 4.09 14.81
CA VAL A 284 12.51 4.56 14.00
C VAL A 284 11.35 3.55 14.03
N ALA A 285 11.65 2.26 14.11
CA ALA A 285 10.63 1.22 14.25
C ALA A 285 9.88 1.36 15.58
N ASP A 286 10.56 1.63 16.69
CA ASP A 286 9.94 1.91 18.00
C ASP A 286 9.04 3.16 17.98
N LYS A 287 9.41 4.18 17.20
CA LYS A 287 8.61 5.39 17.03
C LYS A 287 7.36 5.16 16.18
N VAL A 288 7.47 4.35 15.13
CA VAL A 288 6.46 4.24 14.08
C VAL A 288 5.52 3.07 14.30
N LEU A 289 6.05 1.90 14.68
CA LEU A 289 5.29 0.65 14.76
C LEU A 289 4.75 0.41 16.17
N ALA A 290 3.55 -0.15 16.22
CA ALA A 290 2.97 -0.69 17.44
C ALA A 290 2.85 -2.22 17.30
N ASN A 291 2.68 -2.93 18.43
CA ASN A 291 2.38 -4.36 18.45
C ASN A 291 3.44 -5.30 17.80
N GLY A 292 4.65 -4.80 17.51
CA GLY A 292 5.73 -5.60 16.94
C GLY A 292 6.48 -4.92 15.80
N TYR A 293 7.41 -5.63 15.16
CA TYR A 293 8.39 -5.09 14.20
C TYR A 293 8.30 -5.73 12.82
N GLY A 294 7.17 -6.33 12.49
CA GLY A 294 6.95 -7.06 11.26
C GLY A 294 7.22 -8.56 11.39
N ALA A 295 6.78 -9.30 10.37
CA ALA A 295 6.84 -10.75 10.34
C ALA A 295 7.86 -11.30 9.34
N ILE A 296 8.75 -10.44 8.82
CA ILE A 296 9.80 -10.78 7.87
C ILE A 296 11.15 -10.47 8.50
N LEU A 297 12.10 -11.36 8.31
CA LEU A 297 13.52 -11.14 8.57
C LEU A 297 14.34 -11.58 7.36
N THR A 298 15.52 -11.01 7.20
CA THR A 298 16.50 -11.48 6.20
C THR A 298 17.82 -11.81 6.86
N ILE A 299 18.57 -12.76 6.28
CA ILE A 299 19.88 -13.18 6.77
C ILE A 299 20.94 -13.13 5.69
N ARG A 300 22.16 -12.78 6.08
CA ARG A 300 23.36 -12.94 5.25
C ARG A 300 24.22 -14.02 5.86
N VAL A 301 24.67 -14.95 5.02
CA VAL A 301 25.40 -16.16 5.45
C VAL A 301 26.73 -16.34 4.73
N GLY A 302 27.28 -15.27 4.15
CA GLY A 302 28.60 -15.18 3.57
C GLY A 302 28.71 -15.60 2.10
N SER A 303 27.99 -16.63 1.63
CA SER A 303 28.02 -17.04 0.22
C SER A 303 26.67 -17.53 -0.29
N LYS A 304 26.50 -17.52 -1.61
CA LYS A 304 25.32 -18.06 -2.31
C LYS A 304 25.15 -19.54 -2.08
N GLU A 305 26.24 -20.30 -2.15
CA GLU A 305 26.26 -21.76 -1.98
C GLU A 305 25.78 -22.14 -0.58
N ARG A 306 26.23 -21.40 0.44
CA ARG A 306 25.78 -21.60 1.82
C ARG A 306 24.30 -21.22 1.99
N ALA A 307 23.87 -20.11 1.40
CA ALA A 307 22.46 -19.72 1.42
C ALA A 307 21.58 -20.81 0.80
N PHE A 308 21.96 -21.34 -0.36
CA PHE A 308 21.25 -22.42 -1.03
C PHE A 308 21.25 -23.70 -0.21
N SER A 309 22.42 -24.07 0.40
CA SER A 309 22.49 -25.22 1.29
C SER A 309 21.52 -25.10 2.47
N ILE A 310 21.44 -23.92 3.11
CA ILE A 310 20.49 -23.67 4.22
C ILE A 310 19.07 -23.82 3.72
N ILE A 311 18.68 -23.10 2.67
CA ILE A 311 17.32 -23.07 2.15
C ILE A 311 16.84 -24.47 1.74
N ASN A 312 17.68 -25.23 1.06
CA ASN A 312 17.35 -26.58 0.57
C ASN A 312 17.18 -27.61 1.70
N ASN A 313 17.75 -27.35 2.87
CA ASN A 313 17.67 -28.25 4.03
C ASN A 313 16.56 -27.83 5.04
N LEU A 314 15.84 -26.73 4.80
CA LEU A 314 14.68 -26.36 5.63
C LEU A 314 13.53 -27.36 5.40
N SER A 315 12.99 -27.90 6.49
CA SER A 315 11.89 -28.87 6.42
C SER A 315 10.50 -28.25 6.56
N ILE A 316 10.37 -27.17 7.33
CA ILE A 316 9.10 -26.50 7.61
C ILE A 316 8.82 -25.36 6.62
N PRO A 317 9.71 -24.37 6.44
CA PRO A 317 9.50 -23.31 5.47
C PRO A 317 9.51 -23.85 4.03
N LYS A 318 8.71 -23.24 3.18
CA LYS A 318 8.65 -23.56 1.75
C LYS A 318 9.42 -22.53 0.94
N ILE A 319 10.04 -22.99 -0.14
CA ILE A 319 10.73 -22.11 -1.10
C ILE A 319 9.66 -21.49 -2.01
N VAL A 320 9.47 -20.20 -1.90
CA VAL A 320 8.48 -19.43 -2.68
C VAL A 320 9.08 -18.07 -3.06
N SER A 321 8.53 -17.43 -4.08
CA SER A 321 8.99 -16.12 -4.56
C SER A 321 8.31 -14.94 -3.84
N ASN A 322 7.19 -15.18 -3.16
CA ASN A 322 6.38 -14.14 -2.47
C ASN A 322 5.87 -14.68 -1.13
N ILE A 323 5.64 -13.75 -0.20
CA ILE A 323 4.97 -14.03 1.08
C ILE A 323 3.48 -14.23 0.92
#